data_b3bc4fbdbd599f0bd3658ad89102da00
#
_entry.id   b3bc4fbdbd599f0bd3658ad89102da00
#
_cell.length_a   1.000
_cell.length_b   1.000
_cell.length_c   1.000
_cell.angle_alpha   90.00
_cell.angle_beta   90.00
_cell.angle_gamma   90.00
#
_symmetry.space_group_name_H-M   'P 1'
#
loop_
_entity.id
_entity.type
_entity.pdbx_description
1 polymer ?
#
loop_
_entity_poly.entity_id
_entity_poly.type
_entity_poly.pdbx_seq_one_letter_code
_entity_poly.pdbx_strand_id
1 'polypeptide(L)'
;MSSVLFDIPGPKAKARHRIIAVVTAVLTLAAVGWMVLRFKEKGNLDADKWTPFLTADIWVNYLIPGLLNTIKAALLSMLLAGIFGLVFGLGRLSDNKAIRAVSTVIVEFFRSVPVLVMMVASFGLYSVNKVFIPEINPLAAVVTGLTLYNGSVVAELLRSGVGGLPKGQSEAGLAIGLTRSQTLRSILLPQAITAMLPALVSQLVVILKDTALGAIITFPETLNTFKQIGSYKSNPVPALIVIAVIFIVINYALTSLASKVESSLRDRGRATIAKGTIGPPNALDLQPVEDALILADEKVLHQRYHKPE
;
A
#
# COMPACT_ATOMS: atom_id res chain seq x y z
N MET A 1 -28.20 -2.11 9.04
CA MET A 1 -28.42 -3.47 8.55
C MET A 1 -27.36 -4.36 9.17
N SER A 2 -27.73 -5.21 10.13
CA SER A 2 -26.84 -6.22 10.69
C SER A 2 -26.50 -7.23 9.59
N SER A 3 -25.20 -7.44 9.31
CA SER A 3 -24.79 -8.41 8.28
C SER A 3 -25.21 -9.81 8.72
N VAL A 4 -26.08 -10.43 7.98
CA VAL A 4 -26.59 -11.81 8.16
C VAL A 4 -25.47 -12.86 7.98
N LEU A 5 -24.26 -12.43 7.63
CA LEU A 5 -23.10 -13.29 7.32
C LEU A 5 -22.30 -13.75 8.56
N PHE A 6 -22.53 -13.16 9.74
CA PHE A 6 -21.85 -13.57 10.97
C PHE A 6 -22.86 -13.84 12.07
N ASP A 7 -23.10 -15.10 12.30
CA ASP A 7 -23.90 -15.56 13.45
C ASP A 7 -23.23 -15.11 14.75
N ILE A 8 -23.98 -14.45 15.64
CA ILE A 8 -23.45 -14.00 16.93
C ILE A 8 -23.08 -15.26 17.72
N PRO A 9 -21.82 -15.41 18.16
CA PRO A 9 -21.38 -16.61 18.83
C PRO A 9 -22.24 -16.89 20.07
N GLY A 10 -22.87 -18.06 20.12
CA GLY A 10 -23.67 -18.51 21.25
C GLY A 10 -22.85 -18.65 22.54
N PRO A 11 -23.51 -18.86 23.71
CA PRO A 11 -22.84 -18.90 25.03
C PRO A 11 -21.71 -19.93 25.09
N LYS A 12 -21.89 -21.11 24.52
CA LYS A 12 -20.84 -22.15 24.42
C LYS A 12 -19.64 -21.73 23.58
N ALA A 13 -19.89 -21.05 22.44
CA ALA A 13 -18.83 -20.54 21.59
C ALA A 13 -18.06 -19.41 22.28
N LYS A 14 -18.73 -18.49 22.98
CA LYS A 14 -18.11 -17.44 23.78
C LYS A 14 -17.23 -18.02 24.89
N ALA A 15 -17.71 -19.05 25.60
CA ALA A 15 -16.90 -19.72 26.63
C ALA A 15 -15.65 -20.38 26.02
N ARG A 16 -15.80 -21.10 24.90
CA ARG A 16 -14.65 -21.70 24.20
C ARG A 16 -13.64 -20.63 23.72
N HIS A 17 -14.10 -19.53 23.12
CA HIS A 17 -13.21 -18.44 22.69
C HIS A 17 -12.47 -17.82 23.85
N ARG A 18 -13.12 -17.66 25.03
CA ARG A 18 -12.47 -17.17 26.25
C ARG A 18 -11.39 -18.13 26.75
N ILE A 19 -11.69 -19.44 26.77
CA ILE A 19 -10.70 -20.46 27.14
C ILE A 19 -9.50 -20.42 26.18
N ILE A 20 -9.75 -20.42 24.87
CA ILE A 20 -8.70 -20.34 23.87
C ILE A 20 -7.87 -19.06 24.07
N ALA A 21 -8.51 -17.90 24.27
CA ALA A 21 -7.80 -16.64 24.49
C ALA A 21 -6.91 -16.70 25.76
N VAL A 22 -7.41 -17.25 26.87
CA VAL A 22 -6.64 -17.42 28.09
C VAL A 22 -5.46 -18.38 27.88
N VAL A 23 -5.70 -19.54 27.26
CA VAL A 23 -4.64 -20.52 26.96
C VAL A 23 -3.58 -19.89 26.07
N THR A 24 -3.98 -19.19 24.99
CA THR A 24 -3.04 -18.49 24.10
C THR A 24 -2.25 -17.43 24.87
N ALA A 25 -2.90 -16.62 25.71
CA ALA A 25 -2.22 -15.61 26.51
C ALA A 25 -1.19 -16.24 27.47
N VAL A 26 -1.56 -17.33 28.17
CA VAL A 26 -0.64 -18.05 29.06
C VAL A 26 0.55 -18.63 28.29
N LEU A 27 0.31 -19.28 27.16
CA LEU A 27 1.39 -19.83 26.33
C LEU A 27 2.32 -18.72 25.80
N THR A 28 1.75 -17.60 25.36
CA THR A 28 2.54 -16.44 24.90
C THR A 28 3.39 -15.86 26.02
N LEU A 29 2.81 -15.68 27.22
CA LEU A 29 3.55 -15.18 28.40
C LEU A 29 4.63 -16.16 28.83
N ALA A 30 4.36 -17.47 28.80
CA ALA A 30 5.36 -18.50 29.12
C ALA A 30 6.51 -18.49 28.10
N ALA A 31 6.22 -18.36 26.81
CA ALA A 31 7.23 -18.26 25.76
C ALA A 31 8.09 -17.00 25.90
N VAL A 32 7.48 -15.84 26.16
CA VAL A 32 8.19 -14.58 26.40
C VAL A 32 9.04 -14.67 27.67
N GLY A 33 8.49 -15.21 28.76
CA GLY A 33 9.23 -15.42 29.99
C GLY A 33 10.45 -16.34 29.83
N TRP A 34 10.26 -17.46 29.12
CA TRP A 34 11.36 -18.35 28.77
C TRP A 34 12.43 -17.64 27.92
N MET A 35 12.04 -16.86 26.93
CA MET A 35 12.96 -16.09 26.10
C MET A 35 13.77 -15.07 26.92
N VAL A 36 13.11 -14.34 27.83
CA VAL A 36 13.78 -13.37 28.72
C VAL A 36 14.78 -14.06 29.65
N LEU A 37 14.42 -15.23 30.23
CA LEU A 37 15.32 -16.02 31.06
C LEU A 37 16.56 -16.47 30.27
N ARG A 38 16.37 -16.94 29.00
CA ARG A 38 17.48 -17.32 28.13
C ARG A 38 18.37 -16.13 27.76
N PHE A 39 17.78 -14.93 27.57
CA PHE A 39 18.56 -13.72 27.30
C PHE A 39 19.40 -13.32 28.53
N LYS A 40 18.86 -13.49 29.74
CA LYS A 40 19.56 -13.22 31.00
C LYS A 40 20.71 -14.22 31.19
N GLU A 41 20.45 -15.52 31.06
CA GLU A 41 21.47 -16.58 31.17
C GLU A 41 22.66 -16.36 30.21
N LYS A 42 22.41 -15.80 29.02
CA LYS A 42 23.45 -15.51 28.03
C LYS A 42 24.08 -14.12 28.18
N GLY A 43 23.77 -13.38 29.24
CA GLY A 43 24.30 -12.04 29.47
C GLY A 43 23.80 -10.97 28.48
N ASN A 44 22.78 -11.26 27.68
CA ASN A 44 22.27 -10.29 26.69
C ASN A 44 21.50 -9.12 27.34
N LEU A 45 21.12 -9.24 28.61
CA LEU A 45 20.46 -8.17 29.39
C LEU A 45 21.45 -7.37 30.24
N ASP A 46 22.73 -7.69 30.24
CA ASP A 46 23.73 -6.97 31.02
C ASP A 46 23.92 -5.55 30.48
N ALA A 47 24.09 -4.58 31.38
CA ALA A 47 24.10 -3.16 31.02
C ALA A 47 25.23 -2.79 30.05
N ASP A 48 26.38 -3.47 30.11
CA ASP A 48 27.51 -3.27 29.22
C ASP A 48 27.19 -3.59 27.75
N LYS A 49 26.22 -4.48 27.48
CA LYS A 49 25.73 -4.82 26.14
C LYS A 49 24.86 -3.72 25.55
N TRP A 50 24.25 -2.87 26.38
CA TRP A 50 23.31 -1.81 25.93
C TRP A 50 23.94 -0.42 25.94
N THR A 51 24.92 -0.17 26.81
CA THR A 51 25.62 1.13 26.89
C THR A 51 26.20 1.61 25.55
N PRO A 52 26.70 0.77 24.62
CA PRO A 52 27.18 1.25 23.33
C PRO A 52 26.14 2.03 22.53
N PHE A 53 24.85 1.67 22.64
CA PHE A 53 23.76 2.34 21.92
C PHE A 53 23.43 3.73 22.50
N LEU A 54 23.98 4.09 23.62
CA LEU A 54 23.87 5.43 24.22
C LEU A 54 25.06 6.35 23.81
N THR A 55 26.04 5.83 23.08
CA THR A 55 27.20 6.58 22.65
C THR A 55 27.00 7.23 21.27
N ALA A 56 27.56 8.43 21.09
CA ALA A 56 27.52 9.12 19.81
C ALA A 56 28.21 8.32 18.68
N ASP A 57 29.22 7.51 19.00
CA ASP A 57 29.94 6.68 18.03
C ASP A 57 29.02 5.74 17.25
N ILE A 58 28.17 4.98 17.94
CA ILE A 58 27.25 4.05 17.30
C ILE A 58 26.18 4.77 16.47
N TRP A 59 25.71 5.92 16.93
CA TRP A 59 24.72 6.68 16.18
C TRP A 59 25.30 7.33 14.93
N VAL A 60 26.44 8.02 15.05
CA VAL A 60 27.02 8.81 13.96
C VAL A 60 27.64 7.91 12.89
N ASN A 61 28.31 6.83 13.31
CA ASN A 61 29.08 5.99 12.37
C ASN A 61 28.29 4.79 11.82
N TYR A 62 27.18 4.40 12.45
CA TYR A 62 26.40 3.23 12.04
C TYR A 62 24.92 3.50 11.85
N LEU A 63 24.20 3.94 12.89
CA LEU A 63 22.73 3.99 12.85
C LEU A 63 22.21 5.09 11.91
N ILE A 64 22.76 6.30 11.98
CA ILE A 64 22.35 7.43 11.12
C ILE A 64 22.69 7.15 9.66
N PRO A 65 23.92 6.75 9.28
CA PRO A 65 24.23 6.39 7.91
C PRO A 65 23.34 5.26 7.35
N GLY A 66 23.12 4.20 8.14
CA GLY A 66 22.21 3.11 7.75
C GLY A 66 20.79 3.60 7.52
N LEU A 67 20.27 4.44 8.41
CA LEU A 67 18.94 5.03 8.29
C LEU A 67 18.82 5.94 7.06
N LEU A 68 19.82 6.79 6.80
CA LEU A 68 19.85 7.65 5.61
C LEU A 68 19.86 6.83 4.33
N ASN A 69 20.60 5.73 4.29
CA ASN A 69 20.62 4.82 3.14
C ASN A 69 19.26 4.12 2.95
N THR A 70 18.59 3.68 4.01
CA THR A 70 17.23 3.14 3.98
C THR A 70 16.26 4.15 3.37
N ILE A 71 16.26 5.39 3.88
CA ILE A 71 15.38 6.46 3.39
C ILE A 71 15.69 6.81 1.93
N LYS A 72 16.97 6.93 1.58
CA LYS A 72 17.40 7.21 0.20
C LYS A 72 16.93 6.14 -0.77
N ALA A 73 17.14 4.88 -0.45
CA ALA A 73 16.68 3.76 -1.28
C ALA A 73 15.15 3.76 -1.41
N ALA A 74 14.42 3.96 -0.30
CA ALA A 74 12.97 4.01 -0.30
C ALA A 74 12.43 5.15 -1.18
N LEU A 75 12.93 6.38 -1.02
CA LEU A 75 12.48 7.55 -1.78
C LEU A 75 12.75 7.39 -3.28
N LEU A 76 13.94 6.92 -3.66
CA LEU A 76 14.27 6.66 -5.07
C LEU A 76 13.35 5.58 -5.66
N SER A 77 13.15 4.49 -4.92
CA SER A 77 12.26 3.41 -5.36
C SER A 77 10.81 3.85 -5.46
N MET A 78 10.30 4.65 -4.52
CA MET A 78 8.94 5.22 -4.56
C MET A 78 8.71 6.06 -5.81
N LEU A 79 9.67 6.97 -6.10
CA LEU A 79 9.59 7.83 -7.27
C LEU A 79 9.58 7.01 -8.57
N LEU A 80 10.54 6.10 -8.72
CA LEU A 80 10.65 5.29 -9.93
C LEU A 80 9.50 4.27 -10.06
N ALA A 81 9.04 3.66 -8.95
CA ALA A 81 7.88 2.79 -8.96
C ALA A 81 6.59 3.55 -9.32
N GLY A 82 6.45 4.80 -8.88
CA GLY A 82 5.36 5.67 -9.29
C GLY A 82 5.35 5.93 -10.80
N ILE A 83 6.51 6.27 -11.36
CA ILE A 83 6.68 6.49 -12.81
C ILE A 83 6.39 5.19 -13.59
N PHE A 84 7.00 4.08 -13.20
CA PHE A 84 6.79 2.78 -13.82
C PHE A 84 5.30 2.38 -13.76
N GLY A 85 4.70 2.50 -12.57
CA GLY A 85 3.29 2.17 -12.34
C GLY A 85 2.33 3.02 -13.17
N LEU A 86 2.62 4.32 -13.32
CA LEU A 86 1.83 5.21 -14.15
C LEU A 86 1.95 4.83 -15.65
N VAL A 87 3.17 4.63 -16.15
CA VAL A 87 3.43 4.29 -17.56
C VAL A 87 2.75 2.98 -17.94
N PHE A 88 3.02 1.91 -17.19
CA PHE A 88 2.48 0.59 -17.51
C PHE A 88 1.01 0.43 -17.09
N GLY A 89 0.56 1.14 -16.06
CA GLY A 89 -0.85 1.18 -15.68
C GLY A 89 -1.71 1.84 -16.76
N LEU A 90 -1.29 2.99 -17.30
CA LEU A 90 -1.94 3.63 -18.45
C LEU A 90 -1.83 2.77 -19.71
N GLY A 91 -0.70 2.11 -19.93
CA GLY A 91 -0.53 1.15 -21.02
C GLY A 91 -1.56 0.02 -20.99
N ARG A 92 -1.85 -0.52 -19.79
CA ARG A 92 -2.89 -1.55 -19.59
C ARG A 92 -4.32 -1.05 -19.82
N LEU A 93 -4.55 0.25 -19.69
CA LEU A 93 -5.84 0.91 -19.94
C LEU A 93 -5.97 1.40 -21.40
N SER A 94 -4.94 1.23 -22.24
CA SER A 94 -4.93 1.68 -23.63
C SER A 94 -5.94 0.93 -24.48
N ASP A 95 -6.56 1.65 -25.43
CA ASP A 95 -7.42 1.07 -26.48
C ASP A 95 -6.61 0.25 -27.49
N ASN A 96 -5.31 0.55 -27.68
CA ASN A 96 -4.43 -0.20 -28.55
C ASN A 96 -4.12 -1.57 -27.93
N LYS A 97 -4.55 -2.65 -28.61
CA LYS A 97 -4.39 -4.03 -28.14
C LYS A 97 -2.92 -4.43 -27.94
N ALA A 98 -2.00 -3.95 -28.79
CA ALA A 98 -0.57 -4.26 -28.69
C ALA A 98 0.05 -3.61 -27.44
N ILE A 99 -0.20 -2.32 -27.22
CA ILE A 99 0.29 -1.60 -26.01
C ILE A 99 -0.26 -2.25 -24.74
N ARG A 100 -1.56 -2.56 -24.73
CA ARG A 100 -2.21 -3.22 -23.60
C ARG A 100 -1.61 -4.60 -23.33
N ALA A 101 -1.39 -5.42 -24.36
CA ALA A 101 -0.82 -6.75 -24.22
C ALA A 101 0.62 -6.71 -23.66
N VAL A 102 1.49 -5.88 -24.27
CA VAL A 102 2.88 -5.72 -23.80
C VAL A 102 2.93 -5.22 -22.37
N SER A 103 2.15 -4.18 -22.03
CA SER A 103 2.10 -3.65 -20.66
C SER A 103 1.58 -4.69 -19.67
N THR A 104 0.60 -5.51 -20.07
CA THR A 104 0.09 -6.58 -19.20
C THR A 104 1.15 -7.64 -18.95
N VAL A 105 1.84 -8.12 -19.98
CA VAL A 105 2.90 -9.12 -19.83
C VAL A 105 4.00 -8.62 -18.92
N ILE A 106 4.47 -7.38 -19.11
CA ILE A 106 5.52 -6.78 -18.26
C ILE A 106 5.08 -6.69 -16.80
N VAL A 107 3.90 -6.16 -16.55
CA VAL A 107 3.38 -6.01 -15.17
C VAL A 107 3.18 -7.37 -14.50
N GLU A 108 2.56 -8.34 -15.16
CA GLU A 108 2.34 -9.66 -14.59
C GLU A 108 3.65 -10.41 -14.35
N PHE A 109 4.64 -10.27 -15.23
CA PHE A 109 5.96 -10.85 -15.05
C PHE A 109 6.63 -10.33 -13.77
N PHE A 110 6.75 -8.99 -13.61
CA PHE A 110 7.43 -8.43 -12.46
C PHE A 110 6.66 -8.58 -11.13
N ARG A 111 5.34 -8.72 -11.17
CA ARG A 111 4.56 -9.08 -9.98
C ARG A 111 4.72 -10.53 -9.56
N SER A 112 5.01 -11.43 -10.48
CA SER A 112 5.17 -12.85 -10.21
C SER A 112 6.55 -13.21 -9.68
N VAL A 113 7.56 -12.36 -9.91
CA VAL A 113 8.92 -12.57 -9.45
C VAL A 113 9.10 -12.00 -8.04
N PRO A 114 9.60 -12.78 -7.05
CA PRO A 114 9.90 -12.25 -5.72
C PRO A 114 10.88 -11.07 -5.80
N VAL A 115 10.58 -9.99 -5.07
CA VAL A 115 11.40 -8.76 -5.09
C VAL A 115 12.87 -9.01 -4.75
N LEU A 116 13.16 -9.91 -3.79
CA LEU A 116 14.52 -10.28 -3.43
C LEU A 116 15.29 -10.91 -4.59
N VAL A 117 14.62 -11.75 -5.38
CA VAL A 117 15.24 -12.39 -6.57
C VAL A 117 15.64 -11.32 -7.58
N MET A 118 14.79 -10.32 -7.80
CA MET A 118 15.11 -9.19 -8.68
C MET A 118 16.28 -8.35 -8.15
N MET A 119 16.35 -8.10 -6.83
CA MET A 119 17.49 -7.40 -6.22
C MET A 119 18.80 -8.16 -6.43
N VAL A 120 18.81 -9.47 -6.13
CA VAL A 120 20.00 -10.32 -6.28
C VAL A 120 20.43 -10.41 -7.74
N ALA A 121 19.48 -10.64 -8.65
CA ALA A 121 19.75 -10.70 -10.09
C ALA A 121 20.32 -9.37 -10.62
N SER A 122 19.71 -8.24 -10.23
CA SER A 122 20.19 -6.90 -10.62
C SER A 122 21.60 -6.65 -10.07
N PHE A 123 21.85 -6.99 -8.80
CA PHE A 123 23.16 -6.84 -8.17
C PHE A 123 24.23 -7.66 -8.91
N GLY A 124 23.95 -8.92 -9.21
CA GLY A 124 24.87 -9.78 -9.97
C GLY A 124 25.13 -9.25 -11.38
N LEU A 125 24.05 -8.84 -12.07
CA LEU A 125 24.14 -8.32 -13.44
C LEU A 125 24.95 -7.02 -13.50
N TYR A 126 24.76 -6.11 -12.55
CA TYR A 126 25.50 -4.85 -12.47
C TYR A 126 26.96 -5.08 -12.08
N SER A 127 27.24 -6.04 -11.18
CA SER A 127 28.60 -6.38 -10.75
C SER A 127 29.42 -6.98 -11.90
N VAL A 128 28.87 -7.97 -12.61
CA VAL A 128 29.55 -8.66 -13.71
C VAL A 128 29.84 -7.71 -14.88
N ASN A 129 28.86 -6.89 -15.24
CA ASN A 129 28.97 -5.97 -16.37
C ASN A 129 29.56 -4.59 -15.99
N LYS A 130 29.94 -4.38 -14.73
CA LYS A 130 30.49 -3.12 -14.20
C LYS A 130 29.64 -1.89 -14.58
N VAL A 131 28.29 -2.04 -14.48
CA VAL A 131 27.33 -0.99 -14.85
C VAL A 131 27.45 0.22 -13.93
N PHE A 132 27.68 -0.03 -12.64
CA PHE A 132 27.89 0.99 -11.62
C PHE A 132 29.23 0.75 -10.89
N ILE A 133 29.74 1.78 -10.25
CA ILE A 133 30.88 1.63 -9.34
C ILE A 133 30.47 0.79 -8.13
N PRO A 134 31.41 0.06 -7.50
CA PRO A 134 31.10 -0.89 -6.42
C PRO A 134 30.28 -0.30 -5.28
N GLU A 135 30.49 0.97 -4.93
CA GLU A 135 29.84 1.66 -3.82
C GLU A 135 28.35 1.92 -4.10
N ILE A 136 27.98 2.16 -5.37
CA ILE A 136 26.61 2.49 -5.79
C ILE A 136 25.84 1.22 -6.18
N ASN A 137 26.55 0.17 -6.56
CA ASN A 137 25.96 -1.06 -7.11
C ASN A 137 24.86 -1.67 -6.20
N PRO A 138 25.07 -1.84 -4.87
CA PRO A 138 24.02 -2.37 -4.00
C PRO A 138 22.78 -1.47 -3.95
N LEU A 139 22.95 -0.15 -3.89
CA LEU A 139 21.84 0.81 -3.91
C LEU A 139 21.05 0.70 -5.22
N ALA A 140 21.76 0.68 -6.36
CA ALA A 140 21.12 0.59 -7.67
C ALA A 140 20.31 -0.72 -7.80
N ALA A 141 20.83 -1.84 -7.30
CA ALA A 141 20.17 -3.13 -7.34
C ALA A 141 18.91 -3.16 -6.45
N VAL A 142 18.98 -2.61 -5.23
CA VAL A 142 17.81 -2.46 -4.34
C VAL A 142 16.74 -1.60 -5.02
N VAL A 143 17.12 -0.43 -5.53
CA VAL A 143 16.19 0.48 -6.19
C VAL A 143 15.55 -0.16 -7.42
N THR A 144 16.32 -0.90 -8.24
CA THR A 144 15.77 -1.59 -9.41
C THR A 144 14.76 -2.67 -9.01
N GLY A 145 15.12 -3.55 -8.06
CA GLY A 145 14.21 -4.61 -7.61
C GLY A 145 12.91 -4.06 -7.03
N LEU A 146 13.01 -3.04 -6.16
CA LEU A 146 11.85 -2.38 -5.57
C LEU A 146 11.00 -1.66 -6.62
N THR A 147 11.63 -1.00 -7.60
CA THR A 147 10.94 -0.28 -8.67
C THR A 147 10.12 -1.22 -9.54
N LEU A 148 10.71 -2.31 -10.00
CA LEU A 148 10.05 -3.25 -10.88
C LEU A 148 8.86 -3.95 -10.21
N TYR A 149 9.05 -4.42 -8.98
CA TYR A 149 7.98 -5.07 -8.22
C TYR A 149 6.87 -4.09 -7.83
N ASN A 150 7.22 -3.05 -7.08
CA ASN A 150 6.23 -2.12 -6.54
C ASN A 150 5.59 -1.25 -7.63
N GLY A 151 6.34 -0.92 -8.69
CA GLY A 151 5.79 -0.24 -9.86
C GLY A 151 4.74 -1.08 -10.57
N SER A 152 4.97 -2.40 -10.66
CA SER A 152 3.97 -3.32 -11.20
C SER A 152 2.72 -3.42 -10.31
N VAL A 153 2.88 -3.37 -8.98
CA VAL A 153 1.75 -3.31 -8.03
C VAL A 153 0.98 -2.00 -8.22
N VAL A 154 1.68 -0.86 -8.34
CA VAL A 154 1.04 0.46 -8.61
C VAL A 154 0.30 0.46 -9.94
N ALA A 155 0.85 -0.15 -10.99
CA ALA A 155 0.19 -0.29 -12.28
C ALA A 155 -1.12 -1.10 -12.19
N GLU A 156 -1.14 -2.16 -11.38
CA GLU A 156 -2.34 -2.96 -11.13
C GLU A 156 -3.36 -2.20 -10.28
N LEU A 157 -2.91 -1.49 -9.25
CA LEU A 157 -3.79 -0.62 -8.47
C LEU A 157 -4.48 0.39 -9.39
N LEU A 158 -3.74 1.06 -10.29
CA LEU A 158 -4.30 2.01 -11.23
C LEU A 158 -5.36 1.37 -12.13
N ARG A 159 -5.08 0.20 -12.70
CA ARG A 159 -6.01 -0.53 -13.54
C ARG A 159 -7.28 -0.94 -12.77
N SER A 160 -7.13 -1.48 -11.58
CA SER A 160 -8.26 -1.92 -10.73
C SER A 160 -9.05 -0.74 -10.19
N GLY A 161 -8.40 0.36 -9.87
CA GLY A 161 -9.05 1.60 -9.42
C GLY A 161 -9.96 2.18 -10.50
N VAL A 162 -9.49 2.25 -11.75
CA VAL A 162 -10.33 2.68 -12.88
C VAL A 162 -11.46 1.68 -13.12
N GLY A 163 -11.18 0.37 -13.08
CA GLY A 163 -12.18 -0.67 -13.27
C GLY A 163 -13.25 -0.76 -12.16
N GLY A 164 -12.93 -0.26 -10.96
CA GLY A 164 -13.84 -0.23 -9.81
C GLY A 164 -14.81 0.98 -9.80
N LEU A 165 -14.64 1.94 -10.71
CA LEU A 165 -15.54 3.07 -10.81
C LEU A 165 -16.91 2.67 -11.40
N PRO A 166 -18.02 3.34 -11.00
CA PRO A 166 -19.34 3.10 -11.58
C PRO A 166 -19.31 3.28 -13.11
N LYS A 167 -19.88 2.32 -13.84
CA LYS A 167 -19.92 2.33 -15.32
C LYS A 167 -20.51 3.60 -15.90
N GLY A 168 -21.51 4.19 -15.22
CA GLY A 168 -22.13 5.44 -15.62
C GLY A 168 -21.17 6.62 -15.78
N GLN A 169 -20.01 6.63 -15.09
CA GLN A 169 -18.98 7.66 -15.28
C GLN A 169 -18.37 7.61 -16.68
N SER A 170 -18.10 6.41 -17.17
CA SER A 170 -17.59 6.20 -18.52
C SER A 170 -18.66 6.48 -19.58
N GLU A 171 -19.88 6.02 -19.36
CA GLU A 171 -21.02 6.21 -20.26
C GLU A 171 -21.39 7.68 -20.41
N ALA A 172 -21.43 8.44 -19.30
CA ALA A 172 -21.69 9.89 -19.31
C ALA A 172 -20.62 10.66 -20.10
N GLY A 173 -19.33 10.31 -19.92
CA GLY A 173 -18.25 10.93 -20.70
C GLY A 173 -18.41 10.70 -22.20
N LEU A 174 -18.75 9.49 -22.62
CA LEU A 174 -18.99 9.16 -24.02
C LEU A 174 -20.25 9.84 -24.56
N ALA A 175 -21.32 9.94 -23.76
CA ALA A 175 -22.60 10.57 -24.17
C ALA A 175 -22.45 12.06 -24.48
N ILE A 176 -21.53 12.78 -23.83
CA ILE A 176 -21.22 14.19 -24.12
C ILE A 176 -20.17 14.36 -25.23
N GLY A 177 -19.82 13.26 -25.94
CA GLY A 177 -18.95 13.30 -27.12
C GLY A 177 -17.44 13.19 -26.82
N LEU A 178 -17.03 12.89 -25.58
CA LEU A 178 -15.63 12.64 -25.27
C LEU A 178 -15.19 11.30 -25.87
N THR A 179 -13.96 11.25 -26.39
CA THR A 179 -13.32 9.99 -26.75
C THR A 179 -13.00 9.16 -25.50
N ARG A 180 -12.79 7.86 -25.63
CA ARG A 180 -12.38 6.97 -24.50
C ARG A 180 -11.15 7.48 -23.77
N SER A 181 -10.15 7.95 -24.53
CA SER A 181 -8.91 8.51 -23.96
C SER A 181 -9.15 9.81 -23.20
N GLN A 182 -10.04 10.68 -23.68
CA GLN A 182 -10.43 11.90 -22.96
C GLN A 182 -11.24 11.56 -21.70
N THR A 183 -12.21 10.66 -21.80
CA THR A 183 -12.99 10.15 -20.67
C THR A 183 -12.07 9.56 -19.59
N LEU A 184 -11.09 8.71 -20.01
CA LEU A 184 -10.12 8.13 -19.09
C LEU A 184 -9.31 9.21 -18.37
N ARG A 185 -8.74 10.18 -19.09
CA ARG A 185 -7.83 11.18 -18.52
C ARG A 185 -8.55 12.24 -17.68
N SER A 186 -9.73 12.70 -18.14
CA SER A 186 -10.43 13.84 -17.53
C SER A 186 -11.45 13.44 -16.47
N ILE A 187 -12.00 12.21 -16.51
CA ILE A 187 -13.06 11.76 -15.62
C ILE A 187 -12.60 10.60 -14.74
N LEU A 188 -12.14 9.50 -15.36
CA LEU A 188 -11.91 8.26 -14.62
C LEU A 188 -10.62 8.28 -13.83
N LEU A 189 -9.51 8.74 -14.41
CA LEU A 189 -8.19 8.70 -13.78
C LEU A 189 -8.10 9.55 -12.50
N PRO A 190 -8.60 10.82 -12.45
CA PRO A 190 -8.59 11.60 -11.22
C PRO A 190 -9.41 10.94 -10.10
N GLN A 191 -10.57 10.37 -10.43
CA GLN A 191 -11.42 9.66 -9.46
C GLN A 191 -10.75 8.37 -8.97
N ALA A 192 -10.17 7.58 -9.88
CA ALA A 192 -9.46 6.36 -9.54
C ALA A 192 -8.27 6.63 -8.62
N ILE A 193 -7.43 7.63 -8.92
CA ILE A 193 -6.29 8.00 -8.07
C ILE A 193 -6.77 8.36 -6.67
N THR A 194 -7.83 9.18 -6.54
CA THR A 194 -8.38 9.54 -5.24
C THR A 194 -8.90 8.33 -4.46
N ALA A 195 -9.59 7.42 -5.13
CA ALA A 195 -10.10 6.19 -4.52
C ALA A 195 -8.98 5.24 -4.08
N MET A 196 -7.84 5.25 -4.77
CA MET A 196 -6.69 4.38 -4.51
C MET A 196 -5.69 4.96 -3.51
N LEU A 197 -5.80 6.21 -3.11
CA LEU A 197 -4.85 6.86 -2.20
C LEU A 197 -4.49 6.00 -0.97
N PRO A 198 -5.43 5.35 -0.27
CA PRO A 198 -5.11 4.49 0.87
C PRO A 198 -4.17 3.33 0.50
N ALA A 199 -4.41 2.70 -0.66
CA ALA A 199 -3.59 1.59 -1.13
C ALA A 199 -2.19 2.06 -1.58
N LEU A 200 -2.10 3.21 -2.27
CA LEU A 200 -0.83 3.82 -2.66
C LEU A 200 0.02 4.20 -1.45
N VAL A 201 -0.62 4.79 -0.43
CA VAL A 201 0.03 5.12 0.84
C VAL A 201 0.55 3.87 1.55
N SER A 202 -0.25 2.80 1.61
CA SER A 202 0.18 1.51 2.16
C SER A 202 1.38 0.95 1.40
N GLN A 203 1.44 1.13 0.08
CA GLN A 203 2.55 0.68 -0.75
C GLN A 203 3.86 1.42 -0.43
N LEU A 204 3.82 2.71 -0.04
CA LEU A 204 5.01 3.43 0.41
C LEU A 204 5.63 2.79 1.66
N VAL A 205 4.79 2.35 2.60
CA VAL A 205 5.24 1.64 3.81
C VAL A 205 5.85 0.28 3.46
N VAL A 206 5.27 -0.43 2.48
CA VAL A 206 5.83 -1.71 1.99
C VAL A 206 7.22 -1.48 1.40
N ILE A 207 7.39 -0.48 0.51
CA ILE A 207 8.69 -0.15 -0.11
C ILE A 207 9.75 0.12 0.97
N LEU A 208 9.40 0.90 2.01
CA LEU A 208 10.35 1.20 3.09
C LEU A 208 10.79 -0.07 3.83
N LYS A 209 9.86 -0.98 4.14
CA LYS A 209 10.19 -2.25 4.81
C LYS A 209 11.06 -3.14 3.94
N ASP A 210 10.76 -3.20 2.66
CA ASP A 210 11.44 -4.08 1.70
C ASP A 210 12.87 -3.62 1.39
N THR A 211 13.25 -2.35 1.71
CA THR A 211 14.67 -1.94 1.63
C THR A 211 15.58 -2.80 2.51
N ALA A 212 15.07 -3.34 3.62
CA ALA A 212 15.81 -4.23 4.52
C ALA A 212 16.28 -5.53 3.84
N LEU A 213 15.62 -5.97 2.76
CA LEU A 213 16.09 -7.10 1.95
C LEU A 213 17.45 -6.82 1.29
N GLY A 214 17.81 -5.55 1.13
CA GLY A 214 19.10 -5.10 0.64
C GLY A 214 20.29 -5.56 1.50
N ALA A 215 20.06 -5.88 2.79
CA ALA A 215 21.08 -6.47 3.66
C ALA A 215 21.65 -7.78 3.13
N ILE A 216 20.91 -8.51 2.28
CA ILE A 216 21.33 -9.78 1.68
C ILE A 216 22.39 -9.55 0.59
N ILE A 217 22.30 -8.43 -0.13
CA ILE A 217 23.25 -8.01 -1.16
C ILE A 217 24.25 -6.97 -0.63
N THR A 218 24.49 -6.98 0.68
CA THR A 218 25.45 -6.10 1.37
C THR A 218 25.16 -4.60 1.26
N PHE A 219 23.95 -4.21 0.91
CA PHE A 219 23.54 -2.80 0.94
C PHE A 219 23.62 -2.25 2.39
N PRO A 220 24.37 -1.17 2.65
CA PRO A 220 24.62 -0.67 4.01
C PRO A 220 23.42 0.14 4.54
N GLU A 221 22.25 -0.49 4.63
CA GLU A 221 21.02 0.06 5.18
C GLU A 221 20.86 -0.28 6.68
N THR A 222 19.80 0.19 7.30
CA THR A 222 19.60 0.08 8.76
C THR A 222 19.69 -1.36 9.28
N LEU A 223 19.09 -2.36 8.60
CA LEU A 223 19.16 -3.75 9.06
C LEU A 223 20.58 -4.31 8.94
N ASN A 224 21.34 -3.90 7.92
CA ASN A 224 22.72 -4.36 7.76
C ASN A 224 23.63 -3.85 8.89
N THR A 225 23.32 -2.70 9.49
CA THR A 225 24.11 -2.11 10.58
C THR A 225 24.14 -2.98 11.83
N PHE A 226 23.10 -3.85 12.09
CA PHE A 226 23.15 -4.75 13.23
C PHE A 226 24.31 -5.76 13.15
N LYS A 227 24.63 -6.24 11.93
CA LYS A 227 25.76 -7.16 11.72
C LYS A 227 27.09 -6.46 12.04
N GLN A 228 27.22 -5.21 11.59
CA GLN A 228 28.42 -4.40 11.83
C GLN A 228 28.60 -4.10 13.32
N ILE A 229 27.56 -3.59 13.98
CA ILE A 229 27.57 -3.29 15.42
C ILE A 229 27.75 -4.56 16.24
N GLY A 230 27.00 -5.62 15.89
CA GLY A 230 27.06 -6.91 16.55
C GLY A 230 28.44 -7.53 16.52
N SER A 231 29.14 -7.43 15.38
CA SER A 231 30.52 -7.90 15.24
C SER A 231 31.51 -7.01 16.00
N TYR A 232 31.37 -5.68 15.87
CA TYR A 232 32.27 -4.70 16.49
C TYR A 232 32.22 -4.73 18.02
N LYS A 233 31.03 -4.84 18.62
CA LYS A 233 30.82 -4.82 20.09
C LYS A 233 30.49 -6.19 20.70
N SER A 234 30.54 -7.28 19.93
CA SER A 234 30.15 -8.63 20.36
C SER A 234 28.77 -8.69 21.03
N ASN A 235 27.81 -7.95 20.50
CA ASN A 235 26.44 -7.82 21.05
C ASN A 235 25.34 -7.89 19.98
N PRO A 236 25.27 -8.94 19.13
CA PRO A 236 24.36 -9.02 18.01
C PRO A 236 22.88 -8.96 18.43
N VAL A 237 22.50 -9.55 19.59
CA VAL A 237 21.10 -9.57 20.04
C VAL A 237 20.60 -8.19 20.46
N PRO A 238 21.29 -7.44 21.33
CA PRO A 238 20.94 -6.05 21.62
C PRO A 238 20.89 -5.17 20.35
N ALA A 239 21.87 -5.33 19.43
CA ALA A 239 21.90 -4.58 18.18
C ALA A 239 20.64 -4.84 17.33
N LEU A 240 20.24 -6.12 17.18
CA LEU A 240 19.04 -6.48 16.44
C LEU A 240 17.76 -5.88 17.08
N ILE A 241 17.67 -5.90 18.41
CA ILE A 241 16.50 -5.35 19.13
C ILE A 241 16.43 -3.83 18.91
N VAL A 242 17.55 -3.11 19.08
CA VAL A 242 17.58 -1.65 18.87
C VAL A 242 17.17 -1.30 17.45
N ILE A 243 17.68 -2.01 16.45
CA ILE A 243 17.33 -1.79 15.04
C ILE A 243 15.87 -2.14 14.77
N ALA A 244 15.35 -3.22 15.34
CA ALA A 244 13.93 -3.55 15.22
C ALA A 244 13.04 -2.43 15.80
N VAL A 245 13.41 -1.86 16.94
CA VAL A 245 12.69 -0.71 17.54
C VAL A 245 12.76 0.51 16.60
N ILE A 246 13.93 0.82 16.04
CA ILE A 246 14.11 1.91 15.07
C ILE A 246 13.19 1.70 13.86
N PHE A 247 13.18 0.48 13.27
CA PHE A 247 12.29 0.15 12.16
C PHE A 247 10.81 0.29 12.52
N ILE A 248 10.40 -0.15 13.71
CA ILE A 248 9.01 0.00 14.19
C ILE A 248 8.65 1.49 14.27
N VAL A 249 9.50 2.32 14.88
CA VAL A 249 9.26 3.76 15.05
C VAL A 249 9.16 4.46 13.68
N ILE A 250 10.08 4.17 12.75
CA ILE A 250 10.08 4.79 11.43
C ILE A 250 8.83 4.38 10.64
N ASN A 251 8.50 3.08 10.63
CA ASN A 251 7.32 2.60 9.91
C ASN A 251 6.03 3.17 10.51
N TYR A 252 5.96 3.28 11.84
CA TYR A 252 4.82 3.92 12.52
C TYR A 252 4.71 5.40 12.17
N ALA A 253 5.83 6.14 12.21
CA ALA A 253 5.88 7.55 11.83
C ALA A 253 5.47 7.76 10.37
N LEU A 254 5.99 6.94 9.45
CA LEU A 254 5.62 6.99 8.03
C LEU A 254 4.13 6.68 7.84
N THR A 255 3.62 5.61 8.46
CA THR A 255 2.20 5.24 8.37
C THR A 255 1.30 6.36 8.90
N SER A 256 1.67 6.97 10.03
CA SER A 256 0.93 8.07 10.64
C SER A 256 0.95 9.34 9.76
N LEU A 257 2.11 9.66 9.17
CA LEU A 257 2.22 10.78 8.23
C LEU A 257 1.39 10.52 6.96
N ALA A 258 1.50 9.33 6.42
CA ALA A 258 0.81 8.90 5.22
C ALA A 258 -0.72 8.95 5.40
N SER A 259 -1.25 8.48 6.53
CA SER A 259 -2.69 8.53 6.84
C SER A 259 -3.21 9.97 7.02
N LYS A 260 -2.38 10.89 7.56
CA LYS A 260 -2.73 12.31 7.63
C LYS A 260 -2.79 12.97 6.24
N VAL A 261 -1.85 12.64 5.37
CA VAL A 261 -1.86 13.12 3.97
C VAL A 261 -3.09 12.59 3.24
N GLU A 262 -3.39 11.30 3.39
CA GLU A 262 -4.58 10.67 2.81
C GLU A 262 -5.87 11.36 3.25
N SER A 263 -6.09 11.55 4.56
CA SER A 263 -7.28 12.22 5.08
C SER A 263 -7.42 13.64 4.53
N SER A 264 -6.33 14.40 4.50
CA SER A 264 -6.33 15.77 3.96
C SER A 264 -6.68 15.82 2.46
N LEU A 265 -6.18 14.88 1.66
CA LEU A 265 -6.49 14.80 0.22
C LEU A 265 -7.94 14.37 -0.02
N ARG A 266 -8.42 13.41 0.75
CA ARG A 266 -9.80 12.92 0.70
C ARG A 266 -10.82 13.99 1.06
N ASP A 267 -10.53 14.81 2.09
CA ASP A 267 -11.40 15.90 2.51
C ASP A 267 -11.45 17.03 1.46
N ARG A 268 -10.32 17.34 0.82
CA ARG A 268 -10.27 18.29 -0.32
C ARG A 268 -11.10 17.77 -1.50
N GLY A 269 -10.99 16.48 -1.84
CA GLY A 269 -11.80 15.86 -2.90
C GLY A 269 -13.31 15.95 -2.61
N ARG A 270 -13.73 15.69 -1.37
CA ARG A 270 -15.12 15.81 -0.95
C ARG A 270 -15.62 17.26 -0.99
N ALA A 271 -14.81 18.20 -0.54
CA ALA A 271 -15.19 19.63 -0.58
C ALA A 271 -15.36 20.16 -2.01
N THR A 272 -14.58 19.66 -2.97
CA THR A 272 -14.70 20.01 -4.39
C THR A 272 -15.97 19.42 -5.00
N ILE A 273 -16.32 18.19 -4.66
CA ILE A 273 -17.57 17.55 -5.09
C ILE A 273 -18.77 18.29 -4.47
N ALA A 274 -18.73 18.61 -3.18
CA ALA A 274 -19.82 19.34 -2.50
C ALA A 274 -20.03 20.76 -3.03
N LYS A 275 -19.01 21.42 -3.58
CA LYS A 275 -19.12 22.74 -4.23
C LYS A 275 -19.60 22.67 -5.69
N GLY A 276 -19.49 21.53 -6.35
CA GLY A 276 -19.85 21.33 -7.77
C GLY A 276 -21.08 20.48 -8.00
N THR A 277 -21.67 19.92 -6.95
CA THR A 277 -22.86 19.08 -7.08
C THR A 277 -24.09 19.94 -6.85
N ILE A 278 -24.92 20.09 -7.87
CA ILE A 278 -26.38 20.15 -7.69
C ILE A 278 -26.67 18.93 -6.79
N GLY A 279 -27.12 19.17 -5.56
CA GLY A 279 -27.44 18.09 -4.61
C GLY A 279 -28.33 17.03 -5.26
N PRO A 280 -28.41 15.81 -4.73
CA PRO A 280 -29.42 14.88 -5.22
C PRO A 280 -30.72 15.61 -5.25
N PRO A 281 -31.53 15.48 -6.34
CA PRO A 281 -32.81 16.17 -6.41
C PRO A 281 -33.54 15.92 -5.09
N ASN A 282 -33.88 16.98 -4.38
CA ASN A 282 -34.64 16.85 -3.14
C ASN A 282 -35.85 15.99 -3.46
N ALA A 283 -36.27 15.15 -2.52
CA ALA A 283 -37.52 14.38 -2.69
C ALA A 283 -38.72 15.24 -3.10
N LEU A 284 -38.66 16.54 -2.75
CA LEU A 284 -39.59 17.57 -3.21
C LEU A 284 -39.51 17.90 -4.71
N ASP A 285 -38.34 17.71 -5.35
CA ASP A 285 -38.17 17.95 -6.80
C ASP A 285 -38.68 16.78 -7.66
N LEU A 286 -38.88 15.60 -7.03
CA LEU A 286 -39.43 14.40 -7.69
C LEU A 286 -40.94 14.30 -7.58
N GLN A 287 -41.58 15.02 -6.64
CA GLN A 287 -43.05 15.03 -6.47
C GLN A 287 -43.81 15.41 -7.76
N PRO A 288 -43.40 16.46 -8.53
CA PRO A 288 -44.10 16.77 -9.77
C PRO A 288 -44.03 15.67 -10.84
N VAL A 289 -42.99 14.86 -10.81
CA VAL A 289 -42.80 13.74 -11.77
C VAL A 289 -43.63 12.53 -11.35
N GLU A 290 -43.68 12.25 -10.04
CA GLU A 290 -44.54 11.18 -9.49
C GLU A 290 -46.02 11.49 -9.65
N ASP A 291 -46.45 12.74 -9.37
CA ASP A 291 -47.82 13.20 -9.60
C ASP A 291 -48.20 13.17 -11.07
N ALA A 292 -47.29 13.53 -11.99
CA ALA A 292 -47.50 13.41 -13.44
C ALA A 292 -47.64 11.95 -13.92
N LEU A 293 -46.89 11.03 -13.33
CA LEU A 293 -46.98 9.59 -13.61
C LEU A 293 -48.30 9.00 -13.10
N ILE A 294 -48.72 9.37 -11.91
CA ILE A 294 -50.02 8.95 -11.33
C ILE A 294 -51.18 9.42 -12.18
N LEU A 295 -51.15 10.71 -12.59
CA LEU A 295 -52.20 11.29 -13.47
C LEU A 295 -52.20 10.68 -14.87
N ALA A 296 -51.03 10.23 -15.39
CA ALA A 296 -50.98 9.54 -16.67
C ALA A 296 -51.55 8.14 -16.58
N ASP A 297 -51.33 7.44 -15.47
CA ASP A 297 -51.83 6.05 -15.23
C ASP A 297 -53.32 6.09 -15.00
N GLU A 298 -53.88 7.09 -14.26
CA GLU A 298 -55.34 7.29 -14.13
C GLU A 298 -56.02 7.57 -15.46
N LYS A 299 -55.44 8.37 -16.35
CA LYS A 299 -55.98 8.62 -17.69
C LYS A 299 -55.98 7.37 -18.56
N VAL A 300 -54.95 6.54 -18.47
CA VAL A 300 -54.88 5.28 -19.21
C VAL A 300 -55.91 4.28 -18.69
N LEU A 301 -56.11 4.22 -17.38
CA LEU A 301 -57.13 3.38 -16.76
C LEU A 301 -58.57 3.83 -17.12
N HIS A 302 -58.83 5.16 -17.11
CA HIS A 302 -60.13 5.70 -17.51
C HIS A 302 -60.44 5.43 -18.99
N GLN A 303 -59.49 5.46 -19.90
CA GLN A 303 -59.68 5.12 -21.31
C GLN A 303 -59.89 3.64 -21.55
N ARG A 304 -59.41 2.74 -20.67
CA ARG A 304 -59.57 1.31 -20.79
C ARG A 304 -60.94 0.80 -20.30
N TYR A 305 -61.52 1.45 -19.32
CA TYR A 305 -62.74 0.99 -18.65
C TYR A 305 -63.99 1.75 -19.04
N HIS A 306 -63.90 2.86 -19.79
CA HIS A 306 -65.06 3.65 -20.28
C HIS A 306 -65.04 3.72 -21.82
N LYS A 307 -65.11 2.55 -22.51
CA LYS A 307 -65.59 2.50 -23.89
C LYS A 307 -67.13 2.53 -23.86
N PRO A 308 -67.81 3.54 -24.44
CA PRO A 308 -69.24 3.44 -24.66
C PRO A 308 -69.52 2.30 -25.66
N GLU A 309 -70.58 1.53 -25.38
CA GLU A 309 -71.12 0.50 -26.26
C GLU A 309 -71.63 1.09 -27.59
#